data_e6a9f8ec66edcbfa0bd17815e3f2ff13
#
_entry.id   e6a9f8ec66edcbfa0bd17815e3f2ff13
#
_cell.length_a   1.000
_cell.length_b   1.000
_cell.length_c   1.000
_cell.angle_alpha   90.00
_cell.angle_beta   90.00
_cell.angle_gamma   90.00
#
_symmetry.space_group_name_H-M   'P 1'
#
loop_
_entity.id
_entity.type
_entity.pdbx_description
1 polymer ?
#
loop_
_entity_poly.entity_id
_entity_poly.type
_entity_poly.pdbx_seq_one_letter_code
_entity_poly.pdbx_strand_id
1 'polypeptide(L)'
;MSKISPDYLALQRLYHWEKTAPTRVALTQPMGAGAVQDFTWAQVADQSRRMAAHLKAQGWAPGSKVAILSKNCAWWMMSDLAIWMAGYVSVPLYPTLAPDTIPQILTHSESKA
;
A
#
# COMPACT_ATOMS: atom_id res chain seq x y z
N MET A 1 23.64 -14.92 11.82
CA MET A 1 22.83 -13.90 11.15
C MET A 1 21.87 -13.30 12.16
N SER A 2 21.92 -12.01 12.35
CA SER A 2 21.02 -11.33 13.26
C SER A 2 19.60 -11.29 12.66
N LYS A 3 18.61 -11.53 13.50
CA LYS A 3 17.21 -11.40 13.12
C LYS A 3 16.77 -9.96 13.32
N ILE A 4 16.03 -9.43 12.33
CA ILE A 4 15.39 -8.13 12.49
C ILE A 4 14.22 -8.32 13.46
N SER A 5 14.12 -7.43 14.46
CA SER A 5 12.99 -7.45 15.38
C SER A 5 11.69 -7.24 14.60
N PRO A 6 10.62 -7.99 14.91
CA PRO A 6 9.31 -7.75 14.29
C PRO A 6 8.82 -6.29 14.39
N ASP A 7 9.26 -5.57 15.41
CA ASP A 7 8.88 -4.17 15.62
C ASP A 7 9.37 -3.24 14.50
N TYR A 8 10.37 -3.65 13.71
CA TYR A 8 10.89 -2.87 12.59
C TYR A 8 10.23 -3.21 11.25
N LEU A 9 9.33 -4.18 11.21
CA LEU A 9 8.57 -4.46 10.00
C LEU A 9 7.61 -3.31 9.69
N ALA A 10 7.42 -3.02 8.41
CA ALA A 10 6.67 -1.83 7.97
C ALA A 10 5.26 -1.75 8.59
N LEU A 11 4.50 -2.85 8.58
CA LEU A 11 3.15 -2.86 9.15
C LEU A 11 3.17 -2.67 10.66
N GLN A 12 4.16 -3.22 11.36
CA GLN A 12 4.27 -3.05 12.81
C GLN A 12 4.61 -1.59 13.17
N ARG A 13 5.39 -0.92 12.33
CA ARG A 13 5.66 0.52 12.52
C ARG A 13 4.40 1.35 12.31
N LEU A 14 3.59 1.01 11.31
CA LEU A 14 2.30 1.66 11.09
C LEU A 14 1.40 1.51 12.33
N TYR A 15 1.26 0.31 12.86
CA TYR A 15 0.43 0.05 14.03
C TYR A 15 0.95 0.74 15.28
N HIS A 16 2.26 0.82 15.43
CA HIS A 16 2.89 1.56 16.52
C HIS A 16 2.48 3.03 16.51
N TRP A 17 2.60 3.69 15.35
CA TRP A 17 2.24 5.11 15.23
C TRP A 17 0.75 5.35 15.31
N GLU A 18 -0.06 4.44 14.82
CA GLU A 18 -1.52 4.50 14.99
C GLU A 18 -1.90 4.51 16.48
N LYS A 19 -1.22 3.70 17.27
CA LYS A 19 -1.48 3.56 18.71
C LYS A 19 -0.94 4.75 19.51
N THR A 20 0.28 5.21 19.21
CA THR A 20 0.99 6.20 20.03
C THR A 20 0.79 7.63 19.56
N ALA A 21 0.47 7.87 18.30
CA ALA A 21 0.31 9.22 17.73
C ALA A 21 -0.78 9.24 16.65
N PRO A 22 -2.03 8.80 16.97
CA PRO A 22 -3.07 8.61 15.96
C PRO A 22 -3.47 9.90 15.24
N THR A 23 -3.38 11.05 15.91
CA THR A 23 -3.79 12.34 15.33
C THR A 23 -2.66 13.08 14.62
N ARG A 24 -1.44 12.56 14.66
CA ARG A 24 -0.31 13.17 13.99
C ARG A 24 -0.37 12.90 12.49
N VAL A 25 0.00 13.90 11.67
CA VAL A 25 0.02 13.76 10.21
C VAL A 25 1.11 12.77 9.79
N ALA A 26 0.71 11.75 9.04
CA ALA A 26 1.60 10.75 8.49
C ALA A 26 1.95 11.03 7.03
N LEU A 27 0.95 11.47 6.24
CA LEU A 27 1.10 11.76 4.82
C LEU A 27 0.43 13.08 4.49
N THR A 28 1.06 13.85 3.60
CA THR A 28 0.49 15.07 3.05
C THR A 28 0.47 14.94 1.53
N GLN A 29 -0.73 15.02 0.95
CA GLN A 29 -0.93 14.88 -0.48
C GLN A 29 -1.20 16.24 -1.11
N PRO A 30 -0.36 16.70 -2.05
CA PRO A 30 -0.68 17.88 -2.85
C PRO A 30 -1.91 17.60 -3.73
N MET A 31 -2.86 18.52 -3.70
CA MET A 31 -4.11 18.42 -4.46
C MET A 31 -4.19 19.38 -5.65
N GLY A 32 -3.13 20.16 -5.86
CA GLY A 32 -3.08 21.19 -6.90
C GLY A 32 -3.43 22.58 -6.40
N ALA A 33 -2.97 23.60 -7.10
CA ALA A 33 -3.23 25.02 -6.79
C ALA A 33 -2.87 25.42 -5.33
N GLY A 34 -1.83 24.80 -4.78
CA GLY A 34 -1.40 25.06 -3.40
C GLY A 34 -2.21 24.34 -2.33
N ALA A 35 -3.27 23.63 -2.69
CA ALA A 35 -4.06 22.86 -1.74
C ALA A 35 -3.35 21.55 -1.38
N VAL A 36 -3.52 21.12 -0.13
CA VAL A 36 -2.99 19.83 0.34
C VAL A 36 -4.07 19.09 1.11
N GLN A 37 -3.95 17.78 1.18
CA GLN A 37 -4.77 16.93 2.04
C GLN A 37 -3.85 16.14 2.95
N ASP A 38 -4.05 16.29 4.26
CA ASP A 38 -3.30 15.56 5.26
C ASP A 38 -4.02 14.28 5.66
N PHE A 39 -3.24 13.23 5.89
CA PHE A 39 -3.73 11.97 6.45
C PHE A 39 -2.99 11.70 7.74
N THR A 40 -3.73 11.53 8.83
CA THR A 40 -3.17 11.15 10.13
C THR A 40 -2.82 9.65 10.13
N TRP A 41 -2.04 9.22 11.12
CA TRP A 41 -1.73 7.80 11.28
C TRP A 41 -3.01 6.95 11.43
N ALA A 42 -4.00 7.45 12.17
CA ALA A 42 -5.30 6.77 12.30
C ALA A 42 -6.01 6.65 10.95
N GLN A 43 -5.99 7.71 10.14
CA GLN A 43 -6.63 7.69 8.82
C GLN A 43 -5.91 6.77 7.83
N VAL A 44 -4.59 6.79 7.82
CA VAL A 44 -3.80 5.89 6.97
C VAL A 44 -4.09 4.43 7.31
N ALA A 45 -4.09 4.09 8.60
CA ALA A 45 -4.37 2.74 9.05
C ALA A 45 -5.81 2.32 8.72
N ASP A 46 -6.79 3.20 8.96
CA ASP A 46 -8.20 2.92 8.69
C ASP A 46 -8.46 2.68 7.20
N GLN A 47 -8.01 3.57 6.35
CA GLN A 47 -8.21 3.43 4.90
C GLN A 47 -7.49 2.20 4.36
N SER A 48 -6.27 1.93 4.83
CA SER A 48 -5.53 0.74 4.43
C SER A 48 -6.26 -0.55 4.85
N ARG A 49 -6.81 -0.59 6.07
CA ARG A 49 -7.60 -1.76 6.54
C ARG A 49 -8.86 -1.99 5.72
N ARG A 50 -9.55 -0.92 5.34
CA ARG A 50 -10.76 -1.03 4.50
C ARG A 50 -10.45 -1.64 3.15
N MET A 51 -9.39 -1.19 2.51
CA MET A 51 -8.93 -1.75 1.25
C MET A 51 -8.45 -3.20 1.44
N ALA A 52 -7.72 -3.48 2.51
CA ALA A 52 -7.25 -4.82 2.81
C ALA A 52 -8.42 -5.81 2.99
N ALA A 53 -9.49 -5.38 3.67
CA ALA A 53 -10.69 -6.19 3.82
C ALA A 53 -11.33 -6.52 2.47
N HIS A 54 -11.39 -5.55 1.56
CA HIS A 54 -11.89 -5.77 0.20
C HIS A 54 -11.02 -6.78 -0.55
N LEU A 55 -9.69 -6.64 -0.47
CA LEU A 55 -8.76 -7.56 -1.13
C LEU A 55 -8.87 -8.98 -0.57
N LYS A 56 -8.97 -9.13 0.76
CA LYS A 56 -9.16 -10.44 1.39
C LYS A 56 -10.45 -11.11 0.95
N ALA A 57 -11.50 -10.35 0.71
CA ALA A 57 -12.79 -10.87 0.28
C ALA A 57 -12.72 -11.54 -1.10
N GLN A 58 -11.66 -11.30 -1.89
CA GLN A 58 -11.46 -11.95 -3.19
C GLN A 58 -11.09 -13.42 -3.04
N GLY A 59 -10.61 -13.85 -1.87
CA GLY A 59 -10.31 -15.25 -1.60
C GLY A 59 -9.05 -15.79 -2.29
N TRP A 60 -8.14 -14.92 -2.73
CA TRP A 60 -6.89 -15.36 -3.35
C TRP A 60 -5.99 -16.03 -2.32
N ALA A 61 -5.13 -16.93 -2.80
CA ALA A 61 -4.16 -17.62 -1.94
C ALA A 61 -3.19 -16.61 -1.30
N PRO A 62 -2.73 -16.84 -0.05
CA PRO A 62 -1.70 -15.99 0.56
C PRO A 62 -0.47 -15.88 -0.33
N GLY A 63 0.12 -14.68 -0.38
CA GLY A 63 1.25 -14.40 -1.25
C GLY A 63 0.89 -14.08 -2.70
N SER A 64 -0.39 -14.07 -3.05
CA SER A 64 -0.84 -13.65 -4.39
C SER A 64 -0.38 -12.23 -4.69
N LYS A 65 -0.06 -11.97 -5.95
CA LYS A 65 0.47 -10.69 -6.39
C LYS A 65 -0.64 -9.76 -6.84
N VAL A 66 -0.56 -8.51 -6.39
CA VAL A 66 -1.51 -7.45 -6.72
C VAL A 66 -0.71 -6.27 -7.29
N ALA A 67 -1.04 -5.84 -8.49
CA ALA A 67 -0.32 -4.76 -9.15
C ALA A 67 -0.84 -3.40 -8.71
N ILE A 68 0.06 -2.42 -8.62
CA ILE A 68 -0.26 -1.02 -8.40
C ILE A 68 0.24 -0.22 -9.60
N LEU A 69 -0.68 0.34 -10.37
CA LEU A 69 -0.35 1.24 -11.49
C LEU A 69 -0.74 2.65 -11.08
N SER A 70 0.23 3.41 -10.60
CA SER A 70 0.00 4.77 -10.12
C SER A 70 1.31 5.51 -9.97
N LYS A 71 1.28 6.83 -10.09
CA LYS A 71 2.37 7.68 -9.65
C LYS A 71 2.44 7.69 -8.11
N ASN A 72 3.58 8.09 -7.57
CA ASN A 72 3.76 8.19 -6.13
C ASN A 72 2.81 9.24 -5.53
N CYS A 73 1.98 8.81 -4.60
CA CYS A 73 1.02 9.66 -3.90
C CYS A 73 0.58 8.96 -2.60
N ALA A 74 -0.23 9.65 -1.79
CA ALA A 74 -0.72 9.09 -0.53
C ALA A 74 -1.50 7.78 -0.76
N TRP A 75 -2.33 7.73 -1.78
CA TRP A 75 -3.14 6.54 -2.10
C TRP A 75 -2.28 5.36 -2.55
N TRP A 76 -1.16 5.62 -3.24
CA TRP A 76 -0.18 4.57 -3.58
C TRP A 76 0.37 3.91 -2.32
N MET A 77 0.79 4.75 -1.36
CA MET A 77 1.35 4.26 -0.09
C MET A 77 0.32 3.45 0.69
N MET A 78 -0.91 3.96 0.80
CA MET A 78 -2.00 3.25 1.50
C MET A 78 -2.39 1.95 0.80
N SER A 79 -2.36 1.92 -0.53
CA SER A 79 -2.62 0.70 -1.31
C SER A 79 -1.54 -0.36 -1.08
N ASP A 80 -0.28 0.04 -1.03
CA ASP A 80 0.84 -0.86 -0.75
C ASP A 80 0.69 -1.49 0.63
N LEU A 81 0.39 -0.67 1.64
CA LEU A 81 0.14 -1.15 3.00
C LEU A 81 -1.07 -2.10 3.05
N ALA A 82 -2.14 -1.78 2.33
CA ALA A 82 -3.35 -2.61 2.27
C ALA A 82 -3.07 -4.00 1.67
N ILE A 83 -2.28 -4.05 0.60
CA ILE A 83 -1.89 -5.31 -0.03
C ILE A 83 -1.13 -6.19 0.97
N TRP A 84 -0.19 -5.61 1.71
CA TRP A 84 0.55 -6.34 2.75
C TRP A 84 -0.34 -6.78 3.90
N MET A 85 -1.26 -5.94 4.36
CA MET A 85 -2.24 -6.30 5.41
C MET A 85 -3.11 -7.48 4.99
N ALA A 86 -3.43 -7.58 3.71
CA ALA A 86 -4.23 -8.68 3.18
C ALA A 86 -3.43 -9.99 3.02
N GLY A 87 -2.12 -9.94 3.23
CA GLY A 87 -1.24 -11.10 3.07
C GLY A 87 -0.80 -11.34 1.62
N TYR A 88 -0.86 -10.30 0.79
CA TYR A 88 -0.50 -10.35 -0.61
C TYR A 88 0.83 -9.62 -0.88
N VAL A 89 1.31 -9.72 -2.10
CA VAL A 89 2.57 -9.11 -2.53
C VAL A 89 2.26 -8.03 -3.56
N SER A 90 2.78 -6.81 -3.34
CA SER A 90 2.59 -5.70 -4.27
C SER A 90 3.56 -5.81 -5.46
N VAL A 91 3.04 -5.48 -6.65
CA VAL A 91 3.83 -5.39 -7.88
C VAL A 91 3.67 -3.96 -8.40
N PRO A 92 4.60 -3.04 -8.08
CA PRO A 92 4.49 -1.66 -8.52
C PRO A 92 4.79 -1.53 -10.00
N LEU A 93 3.93 -0.79 -10.70
CA LEU A 93 4.11 -0.44 -12.11
C LEU A 93 4.13 1.09 -12.22
N TYR A 94 4.97 1.59 -13.10
CA TYR A 94 5.11 3.04 -13.29
C TYR A 94 4.24 3.51 -14.46
N PRO A 95 3.51 4.64 -14.34
CA PRO A 95 2.71 5.18 -15.43
C PRO A 95 3.49 5.54 -16.69
N THR A 96 4.81 5.70 -16.57
CA THR A 96 5.71 6.01 -17.68
C THR A 96 6.09 4.77 -18.51
N LEU A 97 5.70 3.56 -18.08
CA LEU A 97 5.94 2.35 -18.85
C LEU A 97 5.13 2.36 -20.15
N ALA A 98 5.73 1.81 -21.22
CA ALA A 98 5.01 1.64 -22.48
C ALA A 98 3.79 0.73 -22.26
N PRO A 99 2.62 1.05 -22.88
CA PRO A 99 1.39 0.29 -22.63
C PRO A 99 1.51 -1.20 -22.93
N ASP A 100 2.31 -1.60 -23.91
CA ASP A 100 2.52 -3.01 -24.26
C ASP A 100 3.46 -3.75 -23.30
N THR A 101 4.25 -3.03 -22.49
CA THR A 101 5.09 -3.62 -21.46
C THR A 101 4.27 -4.05 -20.24
N ILE A 102 3.19 -3.36 -19.92
CA ILE A 102 2.37 -3.63 -18.74
C ILE A 102 1.76 -5.04 -18.76
N PRO A 103 1.12 -5.51 -19.84
CA PRO A 103 0.60 -6.88 -19.90
C PRO A 103 1.67 -7.93 -19.70
N GLN A 104 2.89 -7.69 -20.23
CA GLN A 104 4.01 -8.61 -20.07
C GLN A 104 4.41 -8.76 -18.60
N ILE A 105 4.49 -7.63 -17.87
CA ILE A 105 4.81 -7.63 -16.43
C ILE A 105 3.72 -8.35 -15.64
N LEU A 106 2.45 -8.06 -15.93
CA LEU A 106 1.33 -8.70 -15.24
C LEU A 106 1.31 -10.21 -15.46
N THR A 107 1.56 -10.65 -16.69
CA THR A 107 1.62 -12.07 -17.02
C THR A 107 2.83 -12.75 -16.34
N HIS A 108 4.01 -12.13 -16.43
CA HIS A 108 5.23 -12.68 -15.84
C HIS A 108 5.13 -12.78 -14.32
N SER A 109 4.55 -11.77 -13.66
CA SER A 109 4.41 -11.75 -12.21
C SER A 109 3.23 -12.60 -11.71
N GLU A 110 2.36 -13.07 -12.60
CA GLU A 110 1.15 -13.81 -12.27
C GLU A 110 0.21 -13.03 -11.34
N SER A 111 0.11 -11.71 -11.56
CA SER A 111 -0.72 -10.84 -10.72
C SER A 111 -2.20 -11.19 -10.84
N LYS A 112 -2.91 -11.16 -9.70
CA LYS A 112 -4.36 -11.45 -9.61
C LYS A 112 -5.21 -10.19 -9.86
N ALA A 113 -4.64 -9.03 -9.61
CA ALA A 113 -5.32 -7.76 -9.84
C ALA A 113 -4.28 -6.66 -10.10
#